data_d4d2e5b13d8992a0214fd7aa1a5ca70d
#
_entry.id   d4d2e5b13d8992a0214fd7aa1a5ca70d
#
_cell.length_a   1.000
_cell.length_b   1.000
_cell.length_c   1.000
_cell.angle_alpha   90.00
_cell.angle_beta   90.00
_cell.angle_gamma   90.00
#
_symmetry.space_group_name_H-M   'P 1'
#
loop_
_entity.id
_entity.type
_entity.pdbx_description
1 polymer ?
#
loop_
_entity_poly.entity_id
_entity_poly.type
_entity_poly.pdbx_seq_one_letter_code
_entity_poly.pdbx_strand_id
1 'polypeptide(L)'
;MSCLIVQSDKTLLLEVDHELADACRRAIAPFAELERAPEHIHTYRVTPLGLWNARAAGHDAEQVVDALVEYSRYPVPHALLVDIAETMGRYGRLTLSKHPAHGLVLTPTDRPVLEEILRSKRVQPLVGARIDPDTVVVHPSERGQIKQTLLKLGWPAEDLAGYVDGEAHPIDLAEDGWSLRPYQQHAVEGFWHGGSGVVVLPSGAGKTLVGAGAMAKA
;
A
#
# COMPACT_ATOMS: atom_id res chain seq x y z
N MET A 1 -20.26 16.30 -19.84
CA MET A 1 -20.09 16.79 -18.44
C MET A 1 -19.28 15.77 -17.70
N SER A 2 -18.50 16.16 -16.70
CA SER A 2 -17.67 15.22 -15.94
C SER A 2 -18.44 14.55 -14.80
N CYS A 3 -18.05 13.36 -14.39
CA CYS A 3 -18.80 12.48 -13.47
C CYS A 3 -18.33 12.55 -12.01
N LEU A 4 -17.25 13.26 -11.73
CA LEU A 4 -16.63 13.32 -10.40
C LEU A 4 -16.85 14.68 -9.74
N ILE A 5 -17.13 14.68 -8.44
CA ILE A 5 -17.12 15.89 -7.61
C ILE A 5 -16.02 15.70 -6.56
N VAL A 6 -15.03 16.57 -6.59
CA VAL A 6 -13.89 16.56 -5.68
C VAL A 6 -14.12 17.59 -4.57
N GLN A 7 -14.17 17.13 -3.31
CA GLN A 7 -14.38 17.96 -2.13
C GLN A 7 -13.05 18.29 -1.44
N SER A 8 -13.03 19.40 -0.71
CA SER A 8 -11.82 19.87 -0.02
C SER A 8 -11.39 18.96 1.15
N ASP A 9 -12.28 18.12 1.66
CA ASP A 9 -12.04 17.16 2.72
C ASP A 9 -11.49 15.81 2.21
N LYS A 10 -11.04 15.75 0.92
CA LYS A 10 -10.53 14.55 0.25
C LYS A 10 -11.60 13.51 -0.12
N THR A 11 -12.87 13.87 -0.01
CA THR A 11 -13.97 13.03 -0.48
C THR A 11 -14.19 13.22 -1.97
N LEU A 12 -14.37 12.11 -2.69
CA LEU A 12 -14.71 12.08 -4.09
C LEU A 12 -16.09 11.44 -4.26
N LEU A 13 -16.99 12.14 -4.94
CA LEU A 13 -18.32 11.62 -5.26
C LEU A 13 -18.38 11.30 -6.75
N LEU A 14 -18.53 10.01 -7.09
CA LEU A 14 -18.63 9.51 -8.45
C LEU A 14 -20.09 9.20 -8.79
N GLU A 15 -20.60 9.84 -9.82
CA GLU A 15 -21.92 9.58 -10.39
C GLU A 15 -21.87 8.31 -11.25
N VAL A 16 -22.50 7.22 -10.78
CA VAL A 16 -22.31 5.86 -11.35
C VAL A 16 -22.99 5.70 -12.69
N ASP A 17 -24.11 6.39 -12.92
CA ASP A 17 -24.92 6.30 -14.15
C ASP A 17 -24.33 7.13 -15.30
N HIS A 18 -23.23 7.83 -15.08
CA HIS A 18 -22.58 8.65 -16.08
C HIS A 18 -21.74 7.79 -17.04
N GLU A 19 -21.72 8.14 -18.33
CA GLU A 19 -21.00 7.43 -19.39
C GLU A 19 -19.48 7.25 -19.11
N LEU A 20 -18.87 8.20 -18.39
CA LEU A 20 -17.45 8.19 -18.01
C LEU A 20 -17.19 7.50 -16.66
N ALA A 21 -18.21 6.99 -15.96
CA ALA A 21 -18.06 6.47 -14.60
C ALA A 21 -17.04 5.33 -14.50
N ASP A 22 -17.03 4.40 -15.44
CA ASP A 22 -16.11 3.27 -15.43
C ASP A 22 -14.66 3.69 -15.75
N ALA A 23 -14.48 4.66 -16.63
CA ALA A 23 -13.15 5.22 -16.91
C ALA A 23 -12.61 5.99 -15.70
N CYS A 24 -13.44 6.83 -15.11
CA CYS A 24 -13.12 7.58 -13.89
C CYS A 24 -12.77 6.63 -12.72
N ARG A 25 -13.59 5.59 -12.50
CA ARG A 25 -13.36 4.60 -11.45
C ARG A 25 -11.99 3.93 -11.59
N ARG A 26 -11.61 3.53 -12.81
CA ARG A 26 -10.28 2.98 -13.08
C ARG A 26 -9.15 3.98 -12.85
N ALA A 27 -9.37 5.24 -13.20
CA ALA A 27 -8.37 6.29 -13.02
C ALA A 27 -8.11 6.64 -11.55
N ILE A 28 -9.15 6.65 -10.70
CA ILE A 28 -9.02 6.98 -9.26
C ILE A 28 -8.71 5.77 -8.38
N ALA A 29 -8.95 4.54 -8.83
CA ALA A 29 -8.75 3.31 -8.06
C ALA A 29 -7.33 3.14 -7.48
N PRO A 30 -6.24 3.57 -8.13
CA PRO A 30 -4.90 3.45 -7.56
C PRO A 30 -4.67 4.23 -6.27
N PHE A 31 -5.41 5.33 -6.05
CA PHE A 31 -5.13 6.26 -4.94
C PHE A 31 -6.35 6.62 -4.07
N ALA A 32 -7.55 6.19 -4.45
CA ALA A 32 -8.77 6.49 -3.72
C ALA A 32 -9.48 5.21 -3.27
N GLU A 33 -9.86 5.18 -2.00
CA GLU A 33 -10.53 4.04 -1.36
C GLU A 33 -12.04 4.20 -1.43
N LEU A 34 -12.75 3.16 -1.85
CA LEU A 34 -14.22 3.14 -1.86
C LEU A 34 -14.74 3.04 -0.43
N GLU A 35 -15.46 4.08 0.04
CA GLU A 35 -16.08 4.10 1.36
C GLU A 35 -17.54 3.64 1.34
N ARG A 36 -18.30 4.09 0.33
CA ARG A 36 -19.73 3.78 0.18
C ARG A 36 -20.09 3.62 -1.29
N ALA A 37 -20.98 2.68 -1.57
CA ALA A 37 -21.45 2.37 -2.91
C ALA A 37 -22.99 2.31 -2.99
N PRO A 38 -23.73 3.41 -2.71
CA PRO A 38 -25.16 3.48 -2.99
C PRO A 38 -25.42 3.42 -4.51
N GLU A 39 -26.69 3.22 -4.89
CA GLU A 39 -27.10 2.91 -6.27
C GLU A 39 -26.61 3.94 -7.31
N HIS A 40 -26.62 5.24 -7.00
CA HIS A 40 -26.35 6.29 -7.98
C HIS A 40 -25.05 7.06 -7.77
N ILE A 41 -24.53 7.13 -6.53
CA ILE A 41 -23.33 7.90 -6.20
C ILE A 41 -22.41 7.09 -5.32
N HIS A 42 -21.24 6.75 -5.83
CA HIS A 42 -20.18 6.13 -5.03
C HIS A 42 -19.32 7.18 -4.36
N THR A 43 -19.01 6.95 -3.09
CA THR A 43 -18.14 7.82 -2.29
C THR A 43 -16.78 7.16 -2.15
N TYR A 44 -15.75 7.88 -2.58
CA TYR A 44 -14.35 7.50 -2.40
C TYR A 44 -13.65 8.51 -1.51
N ARG A 45 -12.56 8.08 -0.91
CA ARG A 45 -11.69 8.95 -0.11
C ARG A 45 -10.23 8.82 -0.56
N VAL A 46 -9.59 9.97 -0.74
CA VAL A 46 -8.14 10.04 -0.93
C VAL A 46 -7.49 10.01 0.45
N THR A 47 -6.73 8.95 0.71
CA THR A 47 -6.01 8.77 1.98
C THR A 47 -4.50 8.90 1.77
N PRO A 48 -3.71 9.30 2.79
CA PRO A 48 -2.26 9.26 2.68
C PRO A 48 -1.72 7.89 2.29
N LEU A 49 -2.31 6.82 2.86
CA LEU A 49 -1.92 5.45 2.52
C LEU A 49 -2.23 5.10 1.06
N GLY A 50 -3.39 5.50 0.55
CA GLY A 50 -3.75 5.32 -0.86
C GLY A 50 -2.77 6.03 -1.79
N LEU A 51 -2.39 7.27 -1.47
CA LEU A 51 -1.40 8.04 -2.22
C LEU A 51 0.00 7.40 -2.20
N TRP A 52 0.44 6.88 -1.05
CA TRP A 52 1.72 6.18 -0.95
C TRP A 52 1.72 4.84 -1.66
N ASN A 53 0.60 4.11 -1.63
CA ASN A 53 0.43 2.87 -2.39
C ASN A 53 0.47 3.14 -3.90
N ALA A 54 -0.18 4.21 -4.35
CA ALA A 54 -0.11 4.64 -5.74
C ALA A 54 1.35 4.98 -6.14
N ARG A 55 2.08 5.70 -5.27
CA ARG A 55 3.49 6.02 -5.51
C ARG A 55 4.37 4.76 -5.57
N ALA A 56 4.15 3.80 -4.68
CA ALA A 56 4.83 2.50 -4.68
C ALA A 56 4.55 1.69 -5.95
N ALA A 57 3.35 1.84 -6.53
CA ALA A 57 2.95 1.22 -7.79
C ALA A 57 3.47 1.96 -9.04
N GLY A 58 4.22 3.06 -8.88
CA GLY A 58 4.84 3.80 -9.97
C GLY A 58 4.04 5.02 -10.45
N HIS A 59 2.91 5.35 -9.83
CA HIS A 59 2.17 6.58 -10.14
C HIS A 59 2.86 7.78 -9.49
N ASP A 60 2.92 8.90 -10.21
CA ASP A 60 3.39 10.17 -9.67
C ASP A 60 2.23 11.10 -9.27
N ALA A 61 2.57 12.23 -8.64
CA ALA A 61 1.57 13.18 -8.19
C ALA A 61 0.87 13.90 -9.36
N GLU A 62 1.55 14.08 -10.48
CA GLU A 62 1.00 14.71 -11.68
C GLU A 62 -0.13 13.84 -12.25
N GLN A 63 0.09 12.53 -12.39
CA GLN A 63 -0.92 11.58 -12.85
C GLN A 63 -2.16 11.55 -11.94
N VAL A 64 -1.98 11.63 -10.62
CA VAL A 64 -3.10 11.69 -9.66
C VAL A 64 -3.88 12.99 -9.81
N VAL A 65 -3.17 14.12 -9.93
CA VAL A 65 -3.77 15.44 -10.13
C VAL A 65 -4.52 15.49 -11.47
N ASP A 66 -3.91 15.01 -12.55
CA ASP A 66 -4.52 14.97 -13.88
C ASP A 66 -5.81 14.15 -13.89
N ALA A 67 -5.82 12.99 -13.24
CA ALA A 67 -7.03 12.17 -13.11
C ALA A 67 -8.15 12.93 -12.38
N LEU A 68 -7.84 13.64 -11.30
CA LEU A 68 -8.84 14.43 -10.57
C LEU A 68 -9.36 15.61 -11.41
N VAL A 69 -8.50 16.30 -12.13
CA VAL A 69 -8.86 17.45 -12.96
C VAL A 69 -9.67 17.02 -14.19
N GLU A 70 -9.27 15.93 -14.85
CA GLU A 70 -9.94 15.41 -16.04
C GLU A 70 -11.39 15.02 -15.76
N TYR A 71 -11.63 14.30 -14.67
CA TYR A 71 -12.96 13.77 -14.35
C TYR A 71 -13.81 14.70 -13.47
N SER A 72 -13.23 15.76 -12.91
CA SER A 72 -13.97 16.66 -12.00
C SER A 72 -14.96 17.55 -12.75
N ARG A 73 -16.18 17.63 -12.23
CA ARG A 73 -17.23 18.54 -12.71
C ARG A 73 -16.95 20.01 -12.36
N TYR A 74 -16.26 20.25 -11.26
CA TYR A 74 -15.93 21.57 -10.74
C TYR A 74 -14.43 21.72 -10.59
N PRO A 75 -13.90 22.94 -10.52
CA PRO A 75 -12.49 23.14 -10.22
C PRO A 75 -12.06 22.39 -8.97
N VAL A 76 -10.98 21.61 -9.06
CA VAL A 76 -10.44 20.88 -7.91
C VAL A 76 -9.83 21.89 -6.93
N PRO A 77 -10.10 21.77 -5.61
CA PRO A 77 -9.55 22.69 -4.63
C PRO A 77 -8.03 22.72 -4.66
N HIS A 78 -7.42 23.88 -4.83
CA HIS A 78 -5.96 24.03 -4.95
C HIS A 78 -5.21 23.46 -3.73
N ALA A 79 -5.74 23.67 -2.52
CA ALA A 79 -5.14 23.12 -1.30
C ALA A 79 -5.06 21.59 -1.32
N LEU A 80 -6.02 20.89 -1.94
CA LEU A 80 -6.00 19.46 -2.10
C LEU A 80 -4.88 19.02 -3.07
N LEU A 81 -4.68 19.75 -4.16
CA LEU A 81 -3.62 19.44 -5.12
C LEU A 81 -2.23 19.57 -4.49
N VAL A 82 -2.02 20.61 -3.69
CA VAL A 82 -0.77 20.81 -2.94
C VAL A 82 -0.57 19.68 -1.93
N ASP A 83 -1.60 19.34 -1.15
CA ASP A 83 -1.53 18.27 -0.14
C ASP A 83 -1.24 16.89 -0.78
N ILE A 84 -1.80 16.59 -1.94
CA ILE A 84 -1.49 15.37 -2.70
C ILE A 84 -0.01 15.33 -3.08
N ALA A 85 0.51 16.42 -3.66
CA ALA A 85 1.91 16.51 -4.08
C ALA A 85 2.87 16.37 -2.88
N GLU A 86 2.59 17.03 -1.77
CA GLU A 86 3.38 16.96 -0.55
C GLU A 86 3.33 15.55 0.07
N THR A 87 2.14 14.94 0.15
CA THR A 87 1.96 13.60 0.71
C THR A 87 2.70 12.56 -0.11
N MET A 88 2.55 12.57 -1.43
CA MET A 88 3.25 11.64 -2.33
C MET A 88 4.76 11.88 -2.34
N GLY A 89 5.20 13.13 -2.20
CA GLY A 89 6.61 13.50 -2.12
C GLY A 89 7.33 13.00 -0.86
N ARG A 90 6.61 12.52 0.16
CA ARG A 90 7.21 11.89 1.35
C ARG A 90 7.60 10.43 1.12
N TYR A 91 7.01 9.75 0.16
CA TYR A 91 7.36 8.38 -0.18
C TYR A 91 8.79 8.31 -0.76
N GLY A 92 9.57 7.32 -0.33
CA GLY A 92 10.98 7.16 -0.74
C GLY A 92 11.98 8.06 0.00
N ARG A 93 11.51 8.95 0.91
CA ARG A 93 12.44 9.75 1.75
C ARG A 93 13.01 8.98 2.93
N LEU A 94 12.43 7.84 3.27
CA LEU A 94 12.95 6.90 4.26
C LEU A 94 13.03 5.53 3.62
N THR A 95 14.16 4.86 3.78
CA THR A 95 14.38 3.51 3.28
C THR A 95 14.79 2.58 4.42
N LEU A 96 14.17 1.39 4.45
CA LEU A 96 14.66 0.25 5.22
C LEU A 96 15.48 -0.61 4.29
N SER A 97 16.73 -0.86 4.62
CA SER A 97 17.64 -1.66 3.80
C SER A 97 18.47 -2.62 4.66
N LYS A 98 19.11 -3.58 4.01
CA LYS A 98 20.00 -4.54 4.67
C LYS A 98 21.43 -4.02 4.62
N HIS A 99 22.01 -3.71 5.80
CA HIS A 99 23.41 -3.32 5.93
C HIS A 99 24.29 -4.55 6.19
N PRO A 100 25.44 -4.70 5.49
CA PRO A 100 26.28 -5.92 5.61
C PRO A 100 26.72 -6.24 7.05
N ALA A 101 27.06 -5.24 7.84
CA ALA A 101 27.59 -5.42 9.19
C ALA A 101 26.54 -5.24 10.31
N HIS A 102 25.44 -4.53 10.06
CA HIS A 102 24.53 -4.11 11.12
C HIS A 102 23.09 -4.64 10.94
N GLY A 103 22.84 -5.44 9.91
CA GLY A 103 21.52 -6.01 9.64
C GLY A 103 20.56 -4.98 9.07
N LEU A 104 19.36 -4.84 9.65
CA LEU A 104 18.34 -3.91 9.17
C LEU A 104 18.65 -2.49 9.61
N VAL A 105 18.66 -1.56 8.67
CA VAL A 105 18.90 -0.14 8.94
C VAL A 105 17.84 0.76 8.31
N LEU A 106 17.56 1.88 8.95
CA LEU A 106 16.72 2.96 8.46
C LEU A 106 17.60 4.13 8.05
N THR A 107 17.46 4.57 6.80
CA THR A 107 18.24 5.66 6.20
C THR A 107 17.29 6.68 5.57
N PRO A 108 17.40 7.99 5.90
CA PRO A 108 16.67 9.05 5.25
C PRO A 108 17.39 9.54 4.00
N THR A 109 16.67 10.20 3.09
CA THR A 109 17.29 11.05 2.06
C THR A 109 17.77 12.38 2.64
N ASP A 110 17.08 12.86 3.69
CA ASP A 110 17.35 14.14 4.34
C ASP A 110 17.52 13.95 5.85
N ARG A 111 18.64 14.42 6.40
CA ARG A 111 18.94 14.32 7.83
C ARG A 111 17.87 14.92 8.77
N PRO A 112 17.25 16.08 8.47
CA PRO A 112 16.16 16.61 9.28
C PRO A 112 15.00 15.65 9.51
N VAL A 113 14.66 14.83 8.51
CA VAL A 113 13.60 13.82 8.61
C VAL A 113 13.95 12.76 9.65
N LEU A 114 15.21 12.29 9.68
CA LEU A 114 15.65 11.32 10.69
C LEU A 114 15.59 11.93 12.10
N GLU A 115 16.05 13.16 12.27
CA GLU A 115 16.01 13.84 13.57
C GLU A 115 14.57 14.04 14.08
N GLU A 116 13.64 14.38 13.18
CA GLU A 116 12.22 14.49 13.51
C GLU A 116 11.65 13.14 14.00
N ILE A 117 11.93 12.08 13.27
CA ILE A 117 11.43 10.73 13.57
C ILE A 117 12.00 10.22 14.90
N LEU A 118 13.31 10.41 15.14
CA LEU A 118 13.98 9.95 16.36
C LEU A 118 13.54 10.70 17.62
N ARG A 119 12.94 11.89 17.51
CA ARG A 119 12.30 12.58 18.63
C ARG A 119 11.00 11.92 19.09
N SER A 120 10.39 11.10 18.24
CA SER A 120 9.13 10.41 18.57
C SER A 120 9.37 9.33 19.63
N LYS A 121 8.71 9.46 20.78
CA LYS A 121 8.70 8.42 21.82
C LYS A 121 8.20 7.06 21.35
N ARG A 122 7.48 7.02 20.22
CA ARG A 122 6.97 5.77 19.63
C ARG A 122 8.02 5.08 18.77
N VAL A 123 8.96 5.82 18.22
CA VAL A 123 10.05 5.29 17.37
C VAL A 123 11.24 4.87 18.19
N GLN A 124 11.59 5.61 19.25
CA GLN A 124 12.75 5.36 20.08
C GLN A 124 12.94 3.90 20.52
N PRO A 125 11.91 3.18 21.00
CA PRO A 125 12.08 1.79 21.42
C PRO A 125 12.28 0.81 20.26
N LEU A 126 12.00 1.21 19.01
CA LEU A 126 12.06 0.36 17.82
C LEU A 126 13.40 0.46 17.09
N VAL A 127 14.24 1.42 17.48
CA VAL A 127 15.53 1.69 16.86
C VAL A 127 16.66 1.40 17.83
N GLY A 128 17.78 0.94 17.27
CA GLY A 128 19.00 0.67 18.03
C GLY A 128 20.04 1.79 17.91
N ALA A 129 21.31 1.38 17.84
CA ALA A 129 22.42 2.30 17.74
C ALA A 129 22.39 3.11 16.43
N ARG A 130 22.82 4.36 16.52
CA ARG A 130 23.12 5.17 15.35
C ARG A 130 24.52 4.82 14.86
N ILE A 131 24.63 4.41 13.60
CA ILE A 131 25.92 3.99 13.00
C ILE A 131 26.70 5.21 12.52
N ASP A 132 26.00 6.13 11.89
CA ASP A 132 26.53 7.38 11.34
C ASP A 132 25.44 8.49 11.43
N PRO A 133 25.72 9.73 11.00
CA PRO A 133 24.75 10.83 11.09
C PRO A 133 23.40 10.56 10.42
N ASP A 134 23.35 9.66 9.45
CA ASP A 134 22.17 9.44 8.60
C ASP A 134 21.63 8.01 8.66
N THR A 135 22.22 7.12 9.50
CA THR A 135 21.83 5.71 9.56
C THR A 135 21.59 5.25 10.99
N VAL A 136 20.43 4.63 11.23
CA VAL A 136 20.09 4.02 12.50
C VAL A 136 19.73 2.54 12.31
N VAL A 137 20.18 1.70 13.24
CA VAL A 137 19.87 0.27 13.25
C VAL A 137 18.41 0.07 13.68
N VAL A 138 17.74 -0.86 13.01
CA VAL A 138 16.41 -1.34 13.38
C VAL A 138 16.51 -2.82 13.73
N HIS A 139 15.95 -3.22 14.87
CA HIS A 139 15.96 -4.64 15.21
C HIS A 139 15.06 -5.42 14.21
N PRO A 140 15.50 -6.58 13.68
CA PRO A 140 14.74 -7.33 12.69
C PRO A 140 13.30 -7.67 13.12
N SER A 141 13.08 -7.97 14.41
CA SER A 141 11.73 -8.21 14.96
C SER A 141 10.81 -6.99 14.90
N GLU A 142 11.38 -5.77 14.86
CA GLU A 142 10.64 -4.51 14.84
C GLU A 142 10.34 -4.00 13.42
N ARG A 143 10.74 -4.74 12.38
CA ARG A 143 10.55 -4.34 10.98
C ARG A 143 9.11 -3.97 10.65
N GLY A 144 8.15 -4.76 11.10
CA GLY A 144 6.72 -4.48 10.88
C GLY A 144 6.23 -3.30 11.72
N GLN A 145 6.60 -3.28 13.00
CA GLN A 145 6.19 -2.26 13.96
C GLN A 145 6.70 -0.86 13.57
N ILE A 146 7.96 -0.75 13.17
CA ILE A 146 8.52 0.55 12.77
C ILE A 146 7.84 1.10 11.53
N LYS A 147 7.56 0.26 10.50
CA LYS A 147 6.83 0.67 9.30
C LYS A 147 5.45 1.24 9.65
N GLN A 148 4.69 0.54 10.50
CA GLN A 148 3.38 1.00 10.94
C GLN A 148 3.46 2.30 11.75
N THR A 149 4.48 2.45 12.59
CA THR A 149 4.68 3.65 13.39
C THR A 149 5.04 4.85 12.52
N LEU A 150 5.92 4.65 11.55
CA LEU A 150 6.32 5.69 10.59
C LEU A 150 5.15 6.12 9.70
N LEU A 151 4.31 5.19 9.23
CA LEU A 151 3.07 5.51 8.51
C LEU A 151 2.17 6.45 9.34
N LYS A 152 1.98 6.16 10.64
CA LYS A 152 1.17 6.99 11.54
C LYS A 152 1.78 8.37 11.81
N LEU A 153 3.08 8.52 11.67
CA LEU A 153 3.79 9.80 11.77
C LEU A 153 3.80 10.58 10.44
N GLY A 154 3.27 10.00 9.38
CA GLY A 154 3.24 10.64 8.06
C GLY A 154 4.55 10.51 7.26
N TRP A 155 5.42 9.58 7.66
CA TRP A 155 6.70 9.29 7.01
C TRP A 155 6.77 7.82 6.61
N PRO A 156 6.22 7.44 5.43
CA PRO A 156 6.29 6.05 4.97
C PRO A 156 7.74 5.65 4.69
N ALA A 157 8.13 4.47 5.15
CA ALA A 157 9.43 3.90 4.81
C ALA A 157 9.28 2.92 3.64
N GLU A 158 10.08 3.10 2.60
CA GLU A 158 10.24 2.14 1.52
C GLU A 158 11.11 0.98 1.99
N ASP A 159 10.60 -0.24 1.87
CA ASP A 159 11.27 -1.43 2.38
C ASP A 159 12.05 -2.15 1.29
N LEU A 160 13.33 -1.91 1.23
CA LEU A 160 14.27 -2.49 0.27
C LEU A 160 15.12 -3.61 0.87
N ALA A 161 14.87 -4.00 2.13
CA ALA A 161 15.68 -5.01 2.82
C ALA A 161 15.51 -6.44 2.27
N GLY A 162 14.51 -6.67 1.43
CA GLY A 162 14.18 -8.00 0.91
C GLY A 162 13.65 -8.94 2.00
N TYR A 163 13.52 -10.19 1.65
CA TYR A 163 13.13 -11.28 2.54
C TYR A 163 14.29 -12.26 2.68
N VAL A 164 14.29 -13.02 3.75
CA VAL A 164 15.17 -14.16 3.94
C VAL A 164 14.27 -15.39 3.80
N ASP A 165 14.66 -16.34 2.96
CA ASP A 165 13.94 -17.59 2.84
C ASP A 165 13.90 -18.31 4.20
N GLY A 166 12.73 -18.87 4.53
CA GLY A 166 12.57 -19.72 5.71
C GLY A 166 13.25 -21.07 5.53
N GLU A 167 13.28 -21.86 6.60
CA GLU A 167 13.68 -23.26 6.49
C GLU A 167 12.63 -24.00 5.64
N ALA A 168 13.09 -24.84 4.73
CA ALA A 168 12.22 -25.68 3.92
C ALA A 168 11.42 -26.62 4.84
N HIS A 169 10.12 -26.51 4.80
CA HIS A 169 9.21 -27.35 5.58
C HIS A 169 8.17 -27.96 4.64
N PRO A 170 8.35 -29.23 4.22
CA PRO A 170 7.45 -29.85 3.26
C PRO A 170 6.05 -29.99 3.87
N ILE A 171 5.08 -29.37 3.23
CA ILE A 171 3.66 -29.47 3.56
C ILE A 171 2.97 -30.04 2.33
N ASP A 172 2.40 -31.25 2.49
CA ASP A 172 1.61 -31.88 1.44
C ASP A 172 0.12 -31.70 1.70
N LEU A 173 -0.65 -31.46 0.64
CA LEU A 173 -2.10 -31.53 0.72
C LEU A 173 -2.52 -33.01 0.72
N ALA A 174 -3.24 -33.42 1.78
CA ALA A 174 -3.89 -34.73 1.78
C ALA A 174 -5.12 -34.70 0.88
N GLU A 175 -4.95 -35.02 -0.38
CA GLU A 175 -6.03 -35.04 -1.40
C GLU A 175 -6.79 -36.38 -1.40
N ASP A 176 -7.23 -36.84 -0.23
CA ASP A 176 -7.99 -38.07 -0.09
C ASP A 176 -9.43 -37.92 -0.61
N GLY A 177 -9.60 -38.13 -1.91
CA GLY A 177 -10.90 -38.06 -2.57
C GLY A 177 -11.41 -36.67 -2.91
N TRP A 178 -10.57 -35.65 -2.81
CA TRP A 178 -10.85 -34.28 -3.24
C TRP A 178 -9.60 -33.67 -3.90
N SER A 179 -9.79 -32.60 -4.68
CA SER A 179 -8.68 -31.81 -5.23
C SER A 179 -9.09 -30.33 -5.29
N LEU A 180 -8.09 -29.46 -5.42
CA LEU A 180 -8.36 -28.05 -5.65
C LEU A 180 -9.16 -27.87 -6.95
N ARG A 181 -10.23 -27.09 -6.88
CA ARG A 181 -10.99 -26.72 -8.07
C ARG A 181 -10.15 -25.79 -8.97
N PRO A 182 -10.42 -25.74 -10.30
CA PRO A 182 -9.62 -24.94 -11.22
C PRO A 182 -9.41 -23.49 -10.80
N TYR A 183 -10.45 -22.83 -10.30
CA TYR A 183 -10.33 -21.44 -9.83
C TYR A 183 -9.51 -21.28 -8.55
N GLN A 184 -9.48 -22.30 -7.67
CA GLN A 184 -8.65 -22.33 -6.46
C GLN A 184 -7.18 -22.52 -6.84
N GLN A 185 -6.91 -23.44 -7.76
CA GLN A 185 -5.57 -23.66 -8.30
C GLN A 185 -5.04 -22.41 -9.00
N HIS A 186 -5.86 -21.75 -9.82
CA HIS A 186 -5.49 -20.50 -10.46
C HIS A 186 -5.18 -19.39 -9.43
N ALA A 187 -5.93 -19.31 -8.35
CA ALA A 187 -5.66 -18.36 -7.26
C ALA A 187 -4.33 -18.65 -6.54
N VAL A 188 -4.01 -19.92 -6.29
CA VAL A 188 -2.71 -20.35 -5.72
C VAL A 188 -1.56 -19.98 -6.65
N GLU A 189 -1.68 -20.28 -7.94
CA GLU A 189 -0.66 -19.96 -8.95
C GLU A 189 -0.43 -18.45 -9.08
N GLY A 190 -1.53 -17.66 -9.14
CA GLY A 190 -1.47 -16.20 -9.20
C GLY A 190 -0.80 -15.58 -7.97
N PHE A 191 -1.08 -16.10 -6.77
CA PHE A 191 -0.42 -15.68 -5.54
C PHE A 191 1.10 -15.93 -5.61
N TRP A 192 1.52 -17.10 -6.05
CA TRP A 192 2.94 -17.47 -6.14
C TRP A 192 3.70 -16.66 -7.20
N HIS A 193 3.04 -16.34 -8.30
CA HIS A 193 3.67 -15.52 -9.34
C HIS A 193 3.95 -14.08 -8.86
N GLY A 194 3.07 -13.52 -8.01
CA GLY A 194 3.20 -12.17 -7.46
C GLY A 194 3.90 -12.09 -6.09
N GLY A 195 4.08 -13.20 -5.38
CA GLY A 195 4.65 -13.27 -4.03
C GLY A 195 3.75 -12.69 -2.93
N SER A 196 2.72 -11.93 -3.28
CA SER A 196 1.69 -11.38 -2.41
C SER A 196 0.46 -10.98 -3.23
N GLY A 197 -0.71 -10.93 -2.59
CA GLY A 197 -1.92 -10.55 -3.31
C GLY A 197 -3.18 -10.66 -2.47
N VAL A 198 -4.31 -10.34 -3.09
CA VAL A 198 -5.65 -10.46 -2.50
C VAL A 198 -6.46 -11.43 -3.33
N VAL A 199 -6.95 -12.49 -2.70
CA VAL A 199 -7.85 -13.47 -3.32
C VAL A 199 -9.29 -13.15 -2.93
N VAL A 200 -10.10 -12.73 -3.90
CA VAL A 200 -11.51 -12.40 -3.71
C VAL A 200 -12.38 -13.55 -4.22
N LEU A 201 -13.03 -14.25 -3.31
CA LEU A 201 -13.93 -15.35 -3.61
C LEU A 201 -15.22 -15.22 -2.79
N PRO A 202 -16.38 -15.66 -3.31
CA PRO A 202 -17.63 -15.64 -2.57
C PRO A 202 -17.55 -16.51 -1.29
N SER A 203 -18.53 -16.33 -0.40
CA SER A 203 -18.63 -17.15 0.80
C SER A 203 -18.87 -18.63 0.40
N GLY A 204 -18.24 -19.56 1.12
CA GLY A 204 -18.34 -20.99 0.81
C GLY A 204 -17.47 -21.49 -0.35
N ALA A 205 -16.77 -20.63 -1.09
CA ALA A 205 -15.92 -21.03 -2.21
C ALA A 205 -14.60 -21.72 -1.82
N GLY A 206 -14.38 -22.00 -0.52
CA GLY A 206 -13.20 -22.71 -0.07
C GLY A 206 -11.91 -21.88 -0.04
N LYS A 207 -11.98 -20.62 0.41
CA LYS A 207 -10.79 -19.75 0.61
C LYS A 207 -9.69 -20.42 1.45
N THR A 208 -10.08 -21.21 2.46
CA THR A 208 -9.15 -21.96 3.30
C THR A 208 -8.32 -22.95 2.48
N LEU A 209 -8.93 -23.61 1.48
CA LEU A 209 -8.22 -24.53 0.59
C LEU A 209 -7.21 -23.82 -0.30
N VAL A 210 -7.52 -22.58 -0.73
CA VAL A 210 -6.54 -21.76 -1.45
C VAL A 210 -5.35 -21.43 -0.57
N GLY A 211 -5.59 -21.06 0.71
CA GLY A 211 -4.52 -20.85 1.68
C GLY A 211 -3.68 -22.11 1.93
N ALA A 212 -4.32 -23.27 2.11
CA ALA A 212 -3.62 -24.55 2.26
C ALA A 212 -2.80 -24.91 1.01
N GLY A 213 -3.37 -24.70 -0.19
CA GLY A 213 -2.65 -24.91 -1.45
C GLY A 213 -1.45 -23.99 -1.63
N ALA A 214 -1.56 -22.73 -1.18
CA ALA A 214 -0.43 -21.81 -1.17
C ALA A 214 0.68 -22.24 -0.20
N MET A 215 0.32 -22.73 1.00
CA MET A 215 1.31 -23.28 1.97
C MET A 215 1.99 -24.55 1.46
N ALA A 216 1.25 -25.43 0.78
CA ALA A 216 1.84 -26.67 0.22
C ALA A 216 2.79 -26.41 -0.96
N LYS A 217 2.69 -25.22 -1.57
CA LYS A 217 3.58 -24.81 -2.66
C LYS A 217 4.78 -24.01 -2.15
N ALA A 218 4.79 -23.58 -0.88
CA ALA A 218 5.88 -22.86 -0.23
C ALA A 218 7.06 -23.76 0.07
#